data_13982f78a78d2264e1d8902cbf59b128
#
_entry.id   13982f78a78d2264e1d8902cbf59b128
#
_cell.length_a   1.000
_cell.length_b   1.000
_cell.length_c   1.000
_cell.angle_alpha   90.00
_cell.angle_beta   90.00
_cell.angle_gamma   90.00
#
_symmetry.space_group_name_H-M   'P 1'
#
loop_
_entity.id
_entity.type
_entity.pdbx_description
1 polymer ?
#
loop_
_entity_poly.entity_id
_entity_poly.type
_entity_poly.pdbx_seq_one_letter_code
_entity_poly.pdbx_strand_id
1 'polypeptide(L)'
;VLLPTGWPEPRIDKWRLLTRARCTENQVWLIGANSTGVSNTMPMGGATVIVDPWGDVLAELNEPGVLSGDIDAGLPARVRTQFPVLRDRRL
;
A
#
# COMPACT_ATOMS: atom_id res chain seq x y z
N VAL A 1 3.34 1.68 7.69
CA VAL A 1 4.41 0.91 7.02
C VAL A 1 4.92 1.69 5.82
N LEU A 2 6.22 1.87 5.74
CA LEU A 2 6.89 2.42 4.58
C LEU A 2 7.53 1.27 3.79
N LEU A 3 7.25 1.19 2.50
CA LEU A 3 7.71 0.08 1.68
C LEU A 3 8.26 0.60 0.34
N PRO A 4 9.58 0.85 0.25
CA PRO A 4 10.21 1.11 -1.05
C PRO A 4 10.38 -0.20 -1.81
N THR A 5 10.17 -0.18 -3.12
CA THR A 5 10.21 -1.40 -3.91
C THR A 5 10.43 -1.12 -5.39
N GLY A 6 10.68 -2.18 -6.16
CA GLY A 6 10.84 -2.13 -7.60
C GLY A 6 10.01 -3.22 -8.29
N TRP A 7 8.70 -3.03 -8.36
CA TRP A 7 7.82 -3.96 -9.06
C TRP A 7 7.75 -3.61 -10.55
N PRO A 8 8.07 -4.56 -11.44
CA PRO A 8 7.97 -4.34 -12.88
C PRO A 8 6.52 -4.26 -13.35
N GLU A 9 6.30 -3.55 -14.45
CA GLU A 9 4.98 -3.34 -15.03
C GLU A 9 4.18 -4.62 -15.25
N PRO A 10 4.75 -5.73 -15.78
CA PRO A 10 3.97 -6.96 -15.97
C PRO A 10 3.39 -7.58 -14.71
N ARG A 11 3.90 -7.16 -13.54
CA ARG A 11 3.45 -7.70 -12.25
C ARG A 11 2.81 -6.65 -11.34
N ILE A 12 2.47 -5.50 -11.89
CA ILE A 12 1.98 -4.40 -11.06
C ILE A 12 0.64 -4.71 -10.40
N ASP A 13 -0.18 -5.55 -11.01
CA ASP A 13 -1.44 -5.97 -10.40
C ASP A 13 -1.22 -6.73 -9.10
N LYS A 14 -0.12 -7.49 -9.01
CA LYS A 14 0.25 -8.19 -7.78
C LYS A 14 0.65 -7.20 -6.69
N TRP A 15 1.38 -6.15 -7.05
CA TRP A 15 1.74 -5.08 -6.13
C TRP A 15 0.49 -4.40 -5.56
N ARG A 16 -0.45 -4.02 -6.43
CA ARG A 16 -1.72 -3.41 -6.02
C ARG A 16 -2.51 -4.32 -5.09
N LEU A 17 -2.60 -5.59 -5.43
CA LEU A 17 -3.31 -6.57 -4.61
C LEU A 17 -2.64 -6.75 -3.25
N LEU A 18 -1.32 -6.93 -3.23
CA LEU A 18 -0.58 -7.20 -2.00
C LEU A 18 -0.61 -6.02 -1.03
N THR A 19 -0.45 -4.79 -1.51
CA THR A 19 -0.48 -3.61 -0.64
C THR A 19 -1.83 -3.48 0.05
N ARG A 20 -2.91 -3.68 -0.67
CA ARG A 20 -4.26 -3.61 -0.11
C ARG A 20 -4.52 -4.76 0.86
N ALA A 21 -4.10 -5.97 0.51
CA ALA A 21 -4.27 -7.14 1.37
C ALA A 21 -3.52 -6.99 2.69
N ARG A 22 -2.28 -6.50 2.66
CA ARG A 22 -1.50 -6.29 3.88
C ARG A 22 -2.14 -5.27 4.81
N CYS A 23 -2.68 -4.19 4.26
CA CYS A 23 -3.39 -3.19 5.06
C CYS A 23 -4.67 -3.78 5.66
N THR A 24 -5.41 -4.54 4.89
CA THR A 24 -6.64 -5.19 5.34
C THR A 24 -6.35 -6.20 6.46
N GLU A 25 -5.36 -7.05 6.28
CA GLU A 25 -5.01 -8.09 7.26
C GLU A 25 -4.46 -7.51 8.55
N ASN A 26 -3.60 -6.51 8.46
CA ASN A 26 -2.86 -5.97 9.60
C ASN A 26 -3.49 -4.69 10.15
N GLN A 27 -4.47 -4.12 9.46
CA GLN A 27 -5.18 -2.91 9.86
C GLN A 27 -4.22 -1.75 10.13
N VAL A 28 -3.35 -1.49 9.17
CA VAL A 28 -2.32 -0.46 9.22
C VAL A 28 -2.35 0.40 7.99
N TRP A 29 -1.77 1.60 8.09
CA TRP A 29 -1.45 2.44 6.93
C TRP A 29 -0.24 1.88 6.20
N LEU A 30 -0.23 2.02 4.88
CA LEU A 30 0.93 1.68 4.06
C LEU A 30 1.22 2.83 3.09
N ILE A 31 2.49 3.21 3.04
CA ILE A 31 3.01 4.11 2.02
C ILE A 31 4.00 3.28 1.20
N GLY A 32 3.64 2.95 -0.01
CA GLY A 32 4.45 2.12 -0.89
C GLY A 32 4.98 2.92 -2.06
N ALA A 33 6.31 3.09 -2.11
CA ALA A 33 6.98 3.78 -3.20
C ALA A 33 7.53 2.75 -4.18
N ASN A 34 7.01 2.75 -5.41
CA ASN A 34 7.47 1.85 -6.45
C ASN A 34 8.25 2.61 -7.52
N SER A 35 9.19 1.90 -8.14
CA SER A 35 10.00 2.46 -9.22
C SER A 35 9.15 2.76 -10.45
N THR A 36 9.51 3.85 -11.14
CA THR A 36 8.93 4.23 -12.43
C THR A 36 10.00 4.18 -13.52
N GLY A 37 9.60 4.33 -14.78
CA GLY A 37 10.54 4.33 -15.89
C GLY A 37 10.99 2.93 -16.27
N VAL A 38 12.26 2.81 -16.68
CA VAL A 38 12.83 1.56 -17.17
C VAL A 38 14.11 1.25 -16.39
N SER A 39 14.22 0.00 -15.92
CA SER A 39 15.42 -0.50 -15.25
C SER A 39 15.91 -1.75 -15.96
N ASN A 40 17.15 -1.72 -16.50
CA ASN A 40 17.73 -2.85 -17.24
C ASN A 40 16.80 -3.39 -18.33
N THR A 41 16.25 -2.50 -19.15
CA THR A 41 15.27 -2.79 -20.21
C THR A 41 13.89 -3.28 -19.72
N MET A 42 13.69 -3.39 -18.41
CA MET A 42 12.40 -3.78 -17.84
C MET A 42 11.60 -2.53 -17.44
N PRO A 43 10.40 -2.31 -18.03
CA PRO A 43 9.56 -1.21 -17.57
C PRO A 43 9.07 -1.46 -16.14
N MET A 44 9.15 -0.43 -15.30
CA MET A 44 8.68 -0.48 -13.93
C MET A 44 7.23 -0.03 -13.86
N GLY A 45 6.46 -0.60 -12.93
CA GLY A 45 5.02 -0.43 -12.92
C GLY A 45 4.50 0.86 -12.31
N GLY A 46 5.33 1.61 -11.61
CA GLY A 46 4.84 2.79 -10.87
C GLY A 46 3.90 2.38 -9.75
N ALA A 47 2.68 2.91 -9.76
CA ALA A 47 1.66 2.63 -8.75
C ALA A 47 2.16 2.83 -7.32
N THR A 48 2.86 3.96 -7.08
CA THR A 48 3.16 4.42 -5.73
C THR A 48 1.85 4.73 -5.04
N VAL A 49 1.64 4.19 -3.84
CA VAL A 49 0.32 4.22 -3.21
C VAL A 49 0.38 4.64 -1.75
N ILE A 50 -0.73 5.22 -1.31
CA ILE A 50 -1.06 5.35 0.11
C ILE A 50 -2.34 4.55 0.32
N VAL A 51 -2.29 3.54 1.18
CA VAL A 51 -3.40 2.64 1.46
C VAL A 51 -3.78 2.77 2.93
N ASP A 52 -5.08 2.86 3.20
CA ASP A 52 -5.57 3.02 4.56
C ASP A 52 -5.73 1.68 5.30
N PRO A 53 -5.99 1.71 6.62
CA PRO A 53 -6.15 0.47 7.39
C PRO A 53 -7.35 -0.40 7.01
N TRP A 54 -8.28 0.09 6.20
CA TRP A 54 -9.36 -0.72 5.64
C TRP A 54 -8.94 -1.46 4.37
N GLY A 55 -7.77 -1.12 3.81
CA GLY A 55 -7.30 -1.66 2.54
C GLY A 55 -7.75 -0.86 1.33
N ASP A 56 -8.24 0.36 1.55
CA ASP A 56 -8.66 1.25 0.46
C ASP A 56 -7.52 2.16 0.04
N VAL A 57 -7.38 2.37 -1.26
CA VAL A 57 -6.36 3.25 -1.82
C VAL A 57 -6.80 4.70 -1.63
N LEU A 58 -6.03 5.46 -0.84
CA LEU A 58 -6.26 6.87 -0.64
C LEU A 58 -5.73 7.69 -1.82
N ALA A 59 -4.56 7.33 -2.32
CA ALA A 59 -3.92 8.02 -3.43
C ALA A 59 -2.96 7.09 -4.16
N GLU A 60 -2.78 7.29 -5.46
CA GLU A 60 -1.87 6.52 -6.30
C GLU A 60 -1.20 7.45 -7.30
N LEU A 61 0.09 7.22 -7.57
CA LEU A 61 0.86 7.96 -8.55
C LEU A 61 1.61 6.96 -9.44
N ASN A 62 1.38 7.03 -10.75
CA ASN A 62 1.97 6.10 -11.72
C ASN A 62 3.18 6.68 -12.46
N GLU A 63 3.46 7.96 -12.26
CA GLU A 63 4.53 8.69 -12.93
C GLU A 63 5.54 9.22 -11.91
N PRO A 64 6.76 9.61 -12.34
CA PRO A 64 7.70 10.27 -11.43
C PRO A 64 7.09 11.53 -10.85
N GLY A 65 7.22 11.71 -9.54
CA GLY A 65 6.67 12.88 -8.86
C GLY A 65 6.57 12.67 -7.38
N VAL A 66 5.76 13.51 -6.74
CA VAL A 66 5.52 13.46 -5.30
C VAL A 66 4.05 13.15 -5.06
N LEU A 67 3.82 12.13 -4.26
CA LEU A 67 2.48 11.78 -3.79
C LEU A 67 2.36 12.18 -2.32
N SER A 68 1.30 12.88 -1.98
CA SER A 68 1.05 13.29 -0.60
C SER A 68 -0.38 13.00 -0.20
N GLY A 69 -0.60 12.87 1.10
CA GLY A 69 -1.92 12.63 1.65
C GLY A 69 -1.89 12.80 3.17
N ASP A 70 -3.07 12.95 3.75
CA ASP A 70 -3.22 13.10 5.18
C ASP A 70 -3.48 11.75 5.83
N ILE A 71 -2.63 11.38 6.78
CA ILE A 71 -2.73 10.12 7.51
C ILE A 71 -3.32 10.40 8.89
N ASP A 72 -4.46 9.77 9.18
CA ASP A 72 -5.05 9.79 10.50
C ASP A 72 -4.41 8.70 11.35
N ALA A 73 -3.54 9.10 12.28
CA ALA A 73 -2.83 8.17 13.14
C ALA A 73 -3.75 7.38 14.07
N GLY A 74 -4.95 7.88 14.33
CA GLY A 74 -5.94 7.19 15.17
C GLY A 74 -6.79 6.18 14.42
N LEU A 75 -6.74 6.18 13.09
CA LEU A 75 -7.60 5.30 12.29
C LEU A 75 -7.31 3.81 12.52
N PRO A 76 -6.07 3.34 12.63
CA PRO A 76 -5.83 1.92 12.91
C PRO A 76 -6.50 1.43 14.17
N ALA A 77 -6.48 2.21 15.24
CA ALA A 77 -7.13 1.83 16.50
C ALA A 77 -8.66 1.75 16.32
N ARG A 78 -9.26 2.70 15.60
CA ARG A 78 -10.71 2.68 15.34
C ARG A 78 -11.11 1.49 14.47
N VAL A 79 -10.33 1.18 13.43
CA VAL A 79 -10.58 0.04 12.55
C VAL A 79 -10.52 -1.27 13.34
N ARG A 80 -9.52 -1.43 14.19
CA ARG A 80 -9.35 -2.62 15.03
C ARG A 80 -10.49 -2.80 16.03
N THR A 81 -11.05 -1.71 16.51
CA THR A 81 -12.21 -1.77 17.41
C THR A 81 -13.47 -2.20 16.67
N GLN A 82 -13.69 -1.67 15.46
CA GLN A 82 -14.86 -1.99 14.64
C GLN A 82 -14.78 -3.39 14.02
N PHE A 83 -13.57 -3.85 13.72
CA PHE A 83 -13.33 -5.14 13.07
C PHE A 83 -12.11 -5.81 13.69
N PRO A 84 -12.26 -6.49 14.85
CA PRO A 84 -11.13 -6.93 15.67
C PRO A 84 -10.45 -8.22 15.16
N VAL A 85 -9.99 -8.24 13.91
CA VAL A 85 -9.36 -9.41 13.28
C VAL A 85 -8.09 -9.83 14.01
N LEU A 86 -7.27 -8.84 14.41
CA LEU A 86 -6.00 -9.13 15.10
C LEU A 86 -6.22 -9.70 16.50
N ARG A 87 -7.31 -9.28 17.16
CA ARG A 87 -7.68 -9.83 18.48
C ARG A 87 -8.02 -11.30 18.39
N ASP A 88 -8.64 -11.71 17.30
CA ASP A 88 -9.09 -13.09 17.09
C ASP A 88 -8.04 -13.96 16.41
N ARG A 89 -6.85 -13.40 16.12
CA ARG A 89 -5.78 -14.15 15.49
C ARG A 89 -5.29 -15.25 16.42
N ARG A 90 -5.25 -16.47 15.90
CA ARG A 90 -4.70 -17.63 16.58
C ARG A 90 -3.46 -18.09 15.85
N LEU A 91 -2.35 -18.09 16.55
CA LEU A 91 -1.06 -18.50 16.01
C LEU A 91 -0.72 -19.92 16.46
#